data_1eb613d66384eed0e25612e70f6df930
#
_entry.id   1eb613d66384eed0e25612e70f6df930
#
_cell.length_a   1.000
_cell.length_b   1.000
_cell.length_c   1.000
_cell.angle_alpha   90.00
_cell.angle_beta   90.00
_cell.angle_gamma   90.00
#
_symmetry.space_group_name_H-M   'P 1'
#
loop_
_entity.id
_entity.type
_entity.pdbx_description
1 polymer ?
#
loop_
_entity_poly.entity_id
_entity_poly.type
_entity_poly.pdbx_seq_one_letter_code
_entity_poly.pdbx_strand_id
1 'polypeptide(L)'
;MSYEQPYKGIKVVDLSQGIAGPYCGMLLAQYGADVIKVEPFEGDWSRILGVTYGDHSAFSVAGNLGKRSVALDLKTDEGREIVNRLIDEADVFMEGFRPG
;
A
#
# COMPACT_ATOMS: atom_id res chain seq x y z
N MET A 1 21.82 -6.50 16.13
CA MET A 1 20.66 -5.73 15.64
C MET A 1 21.09 -4.92 14.44
N SER A 2 20.31 -4.95 13.37
CA SER A 2 20.58 -4.12 12.19
C SER A 2 19.76 -2.83 12.28
N TYR A 3 20.45 -1.70 12.27
CA TYR A 3 19.78 -0.39 12.22
C TYR A 3 19.16 -0.12 10.86
N GLU A 4 19.50 -0.93 9.84
CA GLU A 4 18.97 -0.78 8.49
C GLU A 4 17.55 -1.30 8.35
N GLN A 5 17.11 -2.17 9.25
CA GLN A 5 15.78 -2.77 9.21
C GLN A 5 15.10 -2.75 10.59
N PRO A 6 14.85 -1.55 11.13
CA PRO A 6 14.22 -1.46 12.47
C PRO A 6 12.80 -2.03 12.51
N TYR A 7 12.11 -2.13 11.36
CA TYR A 7 10.74 -2.62 11.29
C TYR A 7 10.64 -4.07 10.80
N LYS A 8 11.74 -4.81 10.82
CA LYS A 8 11.73 -6.22 10.44
C LYS A 8 10.72 -6.98 11.31
N GLY A 9 9.83 -7.74 10.65
CA GLY A 9 8.79 -8.50 11.32
C GLY A 9 7.46 -7.77 11.50
N ILE A 10 7.43 -6.47 11.21
CA ILE A 10 6.18 -5.70 11.25
C ILE A 10 5.41 -5.91 9.94
N LYS A 11 4.14 -6.25 10.05
CA LYS A 11 3.25 -6.44 8.89
C LYS A 11 2.32 -5.25 8.76
N VAL A 12 2.29 -4.65 7.57
CA VAL A 12 1.49 -3.46 7.27
C VAL A 12 0.55 -3.75 6.11
N VAL A 13 -0.71 -3.40 6.27
CA VAL A 13 -1.70 -3.39 5.18
C VAL A 13 -1.97 -1.94 4.83
N ASP A 14 -1.67 -1.57 3.59
CA ASP A 14 -1.72 -0.19 3.11
C ASP A 14 -2.80 -0.04 2.05
N LEU A 15 -3.91 0.58 2.42
CA LEU A 15 -5.02 0.92 1.52
C LEU A 15 -4.95 2.38 1.06
N SER A 16 -3.90 3.11 1.44
CA SER A 16 -3.77 4.52 1.08
C SER A 16 -3.51 4.71 -0.42
N GLN A 17 -3.91 5.85 -0.94
CA GLN A 17 -3.70 6.22 -2.33
C GLN A 17 -3.11 7.63 -2.40
N GLY A 18 -2.48 7.93 -3.53
CA GLY A 18 -1.94 9.23 -3.78
C GLY A 18 -0.49 9.35 -3.37
N ILE A 19 -0.17 10.32 -2.50
CA ILE A 19 1.21 10.70 -2.20
C ILE A 19 1.57 10.45 -0.74
N ALA A 20 0.87 11.08 0.19
CA ALA A 20 1.28 11.08 1.60
C ALA A 20 1.23 9.70 2.25
N GLY A 21 0.09 9.01 2.13
CA GLY A 21 -0.06 7.66 2.68
C GLY A 21 0.90 6.66 2.05
N PRO A 22 0.93 6.56 0.71
CA PRO A 22 1.89 5.67 0.05
C PRO A 22 3.34 5.95 0.42
N TYR A 23 3.74 7.22 0.54
CA TYR A 23 5.09 7.58 0.97
C TYR A 23 5.40 7.04 2.37
N CYS A 24 4.45 7.18 3.29
CA CYS A 24 4.60 6.63 4.65
C CYS A 24 4.80 5.10 4.61
N GLY A 25 3.96 4.40 3.85
CA GLY A 25 4.08 2.94 3.69
C GLY A 25 5.40 2.54 3.04
N MET A 26 5.88 3.33 2.08
CA MET A 26 7.16 3.10 1.43
C MET A 26 8.32 3.21 2.43
N LEU A 27 8.29 4.22 3.31
CA LEU A 27 9.31 4.36 4.35
C LEU A 27 9.32 3.14 5.28
N LEU A 28 8.14 2.66 5.68
CA LEU A 28 8.06 1.45 6.50
C LEU A 28 8.67 0.24 5.76
N ALA A 29 8.38 0.09 4.48
CA ALA A 29 8.92 -1.00 3.66
C ALA A 29 10.44 -0.90 3.53
N GLN A 30 10.97 0.30 3.30
CA GLN A 30 12.42 0.49 3.16
C GLN A 30 13.17 0.17 4.44
N TYR A 31 12.53 0.33 5.59
CA TYR A 31 13.14 0.01 6.88
C TYR A 31 12.75 -1.36 7.41
N GLY A 32 12.29 -2.24 6.54
CA GLY A 32 12.19 -3.68 6.83
C GLY A 32 10.78 -4.22 7.04
N ALA A 33 9.75 -3.38 7.10
CA ALA A 33 8.38 -3.87 7.24
C ALA A 33 7.92 -4.61 5.98
N ASP A 34 7.07 -5.61 6.18
CA ASP A 34 6.38 -6.30 5.09
C ASP A 34 5.09 -5.52 4.81
N VAL A 35 5.11 -4.72 3.76
CA VAL A 35 3.97 -3.86 3.40
C VAL A 35 3.25 -4.45 2.19
N ILE A 36 1.96 -4.71 2.37
CA ILE A 36 1.07 -5.13 1.30
C ILE A 36 0.18 -3.96 0.95
N LYS A 37 0.31 -3.47 -0.28
CA LYS A 37 -0.55 -2.42 -0.81
C LYS A 37 -1.77 -3.05 -1.46
N VAL A 38 -2.95 -2.64 -0.99
CA VAL A 38 -4.23 -3.05 -1.59
C VAL A 38 -4.71 -1.92 -2.47
N GLU A 39 -4.90 -2.21 -3.76
CA GLU A 39 -5.36 -1.24 -4.74
C GLU A 39 -6.70 -1.68 -5.33
N PRO A 40 -7.57 -0.74 -5.78
CA PRO A 40 -8.68 -1.11 -6.63
C PRO A 40 -8.16 -1.64 -7.97
N PHE A 41 -9.05 -2.26 -8.77
CA PHE A 41 -8.61 -2.84 -10.05
C PHE A 41 -8.04 -1.80 -11.00
N GLU A 42 -8.53 -0.56 -10.96
CA GLU A 42 -8.00 0.54 -11.75
C GLU A 42 -6.67 1.08 -11.24
N GLY A 43 -6.25 0.65 -10.05
CA GLY A 43 -5.01 1.08 -9.42
C GLY A 43 -5.13 2.35 -8.61
N ASP A 44 -4.07 2.66 -7.87
CA ASP A 44 -3.93 3.92 -7.14
C ASP A 44 -3.93 5.08 -8.13
N TRP A 45 -4.65 6.16 -7.83
CA TRP A 45 -4.74 7.30 -8.73
C TRP A 45 -3.38 7.97 -9.00
N SER A 46 -2.39 7.75 -8.16
CA SER A 46 -1.03 8.25 -8.41
C SER A 46 -0.41 7.68 -9.67
N ARG A 47 -0.88 6.51 -10.15
CA ARG A 47 -0.37 5.88 -11.37
C ARG A 47 -0.57 6.73 -12.62
N ILE A 48 -1.59 7.58 -12.62
CA ILE A 48 -1.91 8.47 -13.75
C ILE A 48 -1.57 9.93 -13.47
N LEU A 49 -0.87 10.22 -12.37
CA LEU A 49 -0.49 11.57 -11.99
C LEU A 49 0.77 11.99 -12.73
N GLY A 50 0.68 13.05 -13.50
CA GLY A 50 1.79 13.55 -14.30
C GLY A 50 2.05 12.72 -15.55
N VAL A 51 3.32 12.56 -15.92
CA VAL A 51 3.71 11.79 -17.11
C VAL A 51 3.62 10.29 -16.78
N THR A 52 2.97 9.53 -17.64
CA THR A 52 2.79 8.09 -17.43
C THR A 52 3.70 7.27 -18.34
N TYR A 53 4.13 6.13 -17.81
CA TYR A 53 4.93 5.12 -18.50
C TYR A 53 4.23 3.77 -18.31
N GLY A 54 3.37 3.39 -19.26
CA GLY A 54 2.52 2.22 -19.09
C GLY A 54 1.55 2.44 -17.93
N ASP A 55 1.59 1.54 -16.94
CA ASP A 55 0.70 1.57 -15.77
C ASP A 55 1.23 2.44 -14.63
N HIS A 56 2.35 3.11 -14.82
CA HIS A 56 3.01 3.82 -13.73
C HIS A 56 3.33 5.27 -14.08
N SER A 57 3.46 6.06 -13.04
CA SER A 57 4.04 7.41 -13.08
C SER A 57 5.23 7.45 -12.11
N ALA A 58 6.01 8.54 -12.14
CA ALA A 58 7.10 8.72 -11.18
C ALA A 58 6.57 8.66 -9.74
N PHE A 59 5.38 9.21 -9.50
CA PHE A 59 4.77 9.20 -8.15
C PHE A 59 4.40 7.79 -7.70
N SER A 60 3.83 6.95 -8.57
CA SER A 60 3.44 5.60 -8.18
C SER A 60 4.64 4.70 -7.93
N VAL A 61 5.72 4.88 -8.69
CA VAL A 61 6.94 4.11 -8.49
C VAL A 61 7.66 4.59 -7.22
N ALA A 62 7.90 5.90 -7.09
CA ALA A 62 8.65 6.45 -5.97
C ALA A 62 7.93 6.26 -4.64
N GLY A 63 6.60 6.31 -4.64
CA GLY A 63 5.81 6.19 -3.41
C GLY A 63 5.52 4.75 -2.98
N ASN A 64 5.98 3.74 -3.73
CA ASN A 64 5.59 2.36 -3.45
C ASN A 64 6.76 1.37 -3.51
N LEU A 65 7.99 1.87 -3.46
CA LEU A 65 9.19 1.01 -3.47
C LEU A 65 9.15 0.02 -2.30
N GLY A 66 9.42 -1.23 -2.60
CA GLY A 66 9.52 -2.28 -1.60
C GLY A 66 8.20 -2.89 -1.14
N LYS A 67 7.07 -2.42 -1.62
CA LYS A 67 5.76 -2.99 -1.27
C LYS A 67 5.41 -4.16 -2.16
N ARG A 68 4.69 -5.13 -1.59
CA ARG A 68 3.94 -6.12 -2.37
C ARG A 68 2.58 -5.51 -2.70
N SER A 69 1.94 -5.97 -3.77
CA SER A 69 0.70 -5.37 -4.25
C SER A 69 -0.36 -6.44 -4.52
N VAL A 70 -1.60 -6.13 -4.20
CA VAL A 70 -2.76 -6.94 -4.56
C VAL A 70 -3.89 -6.01 -5.00
N ALA A 71 -4.58 -6.38 -6.09
CA ALA A 71 -5.73 -5.64 -6.57
C ALA A 71 -7.00 -6.33 -6.09
N LEU A 72 -7.86 -5.58 -5.39
CA LEU A 72 -9.11 -6.08 -4.83
C LEU A 72 -10.23 -5.07 -5.06
N ASP A 73 -11.43 -5.56 -5.34
CA ASP A 73 -12.61 -4.72 -5.37
C ASP A 73 -13.29 -4.74 -4.00
N LEU A 74 -13.09 -3.68 -3.22
CA LEU A 74 -13.65 -3.58 -1.86
C LEU A 74 -15.17 -3.37 -1.84
N LYS A 75 -15.79 -3.21 -3.00
CA LYS A 75 -17.26 -3.14 -3.12
C LYS A 75 -17.89 -4.53 -3.14
N THR A 76 -17.09 -5.58 -3.34
CA THR A 76 -17.56 -6.97 -3.34
C THR A 76 -17.35 -7.61 -1.99
N ASP A 77 -18.16 -8.63 -1.68
CA ASP A 77 -17.99 -9.40 -0.43
C ASP A 77 -16.67 -10.17 -0.43
N GLU A 78 -16.27 -10.70 -1.60
CA GLU A 78 -15.01 -11.44 -1.74
C GLU A 78 -13.81 -10.53 -1.47
N GLY A 79 -13.82 -9.33 -2.04
CA GLY A 79 -12.73 -8.35 -1.83
C GLY A 79 -12.61 -7.94 -0.38
N ARG A 80 -13.74 -7.66 0.27
CA ARG A 80 -13.75 -7.32 1.70
C ARG A 80 -13.28 -8.48 2.57
N GLU A 81 -13.67 -9.71 2.24
CA GLU A 81 -13.20 -10.88 2.99
C GLU A 81 -11.68 -11.02 2.92
N ILE A 82 -11.11 -10.86 1.73
CA ILE A 82 -9.66 -10.98 1.55
C ILE A 82 -8.94 -9.88 2.34
N VAL A 83 -9.40 -8.64 2.25
CA VAL A 83 -8.73 -7.54 2.98
C VAL A 83 -8.86 -7.72 4.48
N ASN A 84 -9.98 -8.23 4.96
CA ASN A 84 -10.16 -8.50 6.40
C ASN A 84 -9.19 -9.57 6.90
N ARG A 85 -8.93 -10.60 6.09
CA ARG A 85 -7.93 -11.61 6.44
C ARG A 85 -6.52 -11.01 6.51
N LEU A 86 -6.20 -10.11 5.59
CA LEU A 86 -4.91 -9.41 5.62
C LEU A 86 -4.79 -8.53 6.87
N ILE A 87 -5.86 -7.80 7.21
CA ILE A 87 -5.89 -6.93 8.39
C ILE A 87 -5.75 -7.74 9.68
N ASP A 88 -6.38 -8.90 9.76
CA ASP A 88 -6.31 -9.75 10.96
C ASP A 88 -4.88 -10.18 11.30
N GLU A 89 -4.01 -10.27 10.30
CA GLU A 89 -2.60 -10.65 10.49
C GLU A 89 -1.68 -9.45 10.56
N ALA A 90 -2.19 -8.24 10.35
CA ALA A 90 -1.36 -7.03 10.28
C ALA A 90 -1.14 -6.43 11.66
N ASP A 91 0.03 -5.81 11.82
CA ASP A 91 0.34 -4.99 13.00
C ASP A 91 -0.11 -3.54 12.79
N VAL A 92 -0.12 -3.08 11.54
CA VAL A 92 -0.47 -1.70 11.17
C VAL A 92 -1.42 -1.74 9.98
N PHE A 93 -2.47 -0.94 10.07
CA PHE A 93 -3.43 -0.72 9.00
C PHE A 93 -3.41 0.75 8.62
N MET A 94 -3.25 1.03 7.33
CA MET A 94 -3.18 2.40 6.82
C MET A 94 -4.33 2.65 5.84
N GLU A 95 -5.01 3.77 6.01
CA GLU A 95 -6.01 4.23 5.05
C GLU A 95 -6.06 5.75 5.05
N GLY A 96 -6.58 6.31 3.97
CA GLY A 96 -6.73 7.76 3.82
C GLY A 96 -8.06 8.11 3.18
N PHE A 97 -9.06 7.26 3.36
CA PHE A 97 -10.38 7.49 2.78
C PHE A 97 -11.10 8.65 3.44
N ARG A 98 -11.95 9.33 2.67
CA ARG A 98 -12.81 10.35 3.24
C ARG A 98 -13.82 9.71 4.19
N PRO A 99 -14.18 10.38 5.31
CA PRO A 99 -15.23 9.91 6.20
C PRO A 99 -16.57 9.76 5.47
N GLY A 100 -17.30 8.72 5.80
CA GLY A 100 -18.60 8.40 5.20
C GLY A 100 -18.57 7.29 4.13
#